data_9690fe3b2db21716108234918cf4d894
#
_entry.id   9690fe3b2db21716108234918cf4d894
#
_cell.length_a   1.000
_cell.length_b   1.000
_cell.length_c   1.000
_cell.angle_alpha   90.00
_cell.angle_beta   90.00
_cell.angle_gamma   90.00
#
_symmetry.space_group_name_H-M   'P 1'
#
loop_
_entity.id
_entity.type
_entity.pdbx_description
1 polymer ?
#
loop_
_entity_poly.entity_id
_entity_poly.type
_entity_poly.pdbx_seq_one_letter_code
_entity_poly.pdbx_strand_id
1 'polypeptide(L)'
;MPVVRTRKVIDIAGADAVNAAAEQFAIERGHRVFIAVVDPGGELVALRRTPDAQVASARVAVDKARTAAIFVRPSRVIEEQVAEGRLGALALHGASALIGGIPLVVDGEVVGAIGTSGETTGEDEDISLAGAAAAFTTTAVHAITYDGARIAAEAAAAIATERGVAPVASVVPVQENPPPFCDTTKP
;
A
#
# COMPACT_ATOMS: atom_id res chain seq x y z
N MET A 1 18.57 4.49 -19.62
CA MET A 1 18.24 3.87 -18.31
C MET A 1 17.94 2.37 -18.50
N PRO A 2 18.05 1.50 -17.48
CA PRO A 2 17.69 0.09 -17.65
C PRO A 2 16.19 -0.06 -17.95
N VAL A 3 15.85 -1.01 -18.83
CA VAL A 3 14.44 -1.32 -19.20
C VAL A 3 13.67 -1.91 -18.04
N VAL A 4 14.37 -2.58 -17.13
CA VAL A 4 13.82 -3.25 -15.93
C VAL A 4 14.67 -2.87 -14.73
N ARG A 5 14.04 -2.63 -13.58
CA ARG A 5 14.70 -2.49 -12.29
C ARG A 5 14.25 -3.58 -11.32
N THR A 6 15.12 -3.95 -10.41
CA THR A 6 14.75 -4.81 -9.28
C THR A 6 14.24 -3.94 -8.14
N ARG A 7 13.12 -4.33 -7.51
CA ARG A 7 12.61 -3.70 -6.29
C ARG A 7 12.24 -4.78 -5.27
N LYS A 8 12.25 -4.44 -4.00
CA LYS A 8 11.78 -5.31 -2.93
C LYS A 8 10.26 -5.19 -2.80
N VAL A 9 9.60 -6.30 -2.55
CA VAL A 9 8.20 -6.35 -2.13
C VAL A 9 8.06 -7.31 -0.95
N ILE A 10 7.10 -7.06 -0.07
CA ILE A 10 6.82 -7.99 1.03
C ILE A 10 6.40 -9.33 0.45
N ASP A 11 6.99 -10.42 0.93
CA ASP A 11 6.58 -11.77 0.57
C ASP A 11 5.52 -12.30 1.56
N ILE A 12 4.97 -13.48 1.27
CA ILE A 12 3.92 -14.05 2.10
C ILE A 12 4.41 -14.34 3.54
N ALA A 13 5.66 -14.78 3.70
CA ALA A 13 6.23 -15.05 5.01
C ALA A 13 6.43 -13.75 5.81
N GLY A 14 6.85 -12.67 5.15
CA GLY A 14 6.93 -11.34 5.74
C GLY A 14 5.57 -10.81 6.14
N ALA A 15 4.55 -10.96 5.27
CA ALA A 15 3.18 -10.57 5.56
C ALA A 15 2.59 -11.35 6.74
N ASP A 16 2.90 -12.63 6.84
CA ASP A 16 2.48 -13.47 7.98
C ASP A 16 3.15 -13.05 9.28
N ALA A 17 4.43 -12.67 9.25
CA ALA A 17 5.16 -12.18 10.43
C ALA A 17 4.58 -10.85 10.95
N VAL A 18 4.32 -9.91 10.03
CA VAL A 18 3.68 -8.61 10.31
C VAL A 18 2.30 -8.81 10.91
N ASN A 19 1.47 -9.65 10.27
CA ASN A 19 0.13 -9.97 10.76
C ASN A 19 0.15 -10.66 12.13
N ALA A 20 1.11 -11.58 12.37
CA ALA A 20 1.20 -12.28 13.64
C ALA A 20 1.53 -11.34 14.81
N ALA A 21 2.46 -10.39 14.60
CA ALA A 21 2.80 -9.41 15.62
C ALA A 21 1.63 -8.46 15.93
N ALA A 22 0.92 -7.99 14.90
CA ALA A 22 -0.26 -7.16 15.07
C ALA A 22 -1.40 -7.93 15.78
N GLU A 23 -1.64 -9.18 15.39
CA GLU A 23 -2.67 -10.05 15.98
C GLU A 23 -2.38 -10.33 17.46
N GLN A 24 -1.11 -10.65 17.81
CA GLN A 24 -0.71 -10.83 19.19
C GLN A 24 -0.97 -9.58 20.03
N PHE A 25 -0.55 -8.41 19.52
CA PHE A 25 -0.80 -7.13 20.19
C PHE A 25 -2.29 -6.87 20.43
N ALA A 26 -3.13 -7.17 19.43
CA ALA A 26 -4.58 -7.02 19.51
C ALA A 26 -5.20 -7.98 20.54
N ILE A 27 -4.83 -9.26 20.51
CA ILE A 27 -5.36 -10.29 21.42
C ILE A 27 -5.01 -9.98 22.87
N GLU A 28 -3.77 -9.59 23.15
CA GLU A 28 -3.30 -9.25 24.52
C GLU A 28 -4.12 -8.10 25.14
N ARG A 29 -4.76 -7.26 24.31
CA ARG A 29 -5.59 -6.11 24.72
C ARG A 29 -7.09 -6.33 24.55
N GLY A 30 -7.50 -7.52 24.09
CA GLY A 30 -8.89 -7.88 23.89
C GLY A 30 -9.54 -7.19 22.68
N HIS A 31 -8.77 -6.69 21.72
CA HIS A 31 -9.27 -6.03 20.53
C HIS A 31 -9.83 -7.01 19.50
N ARG A 32 -10.90 -6.59 18.81
CA ARG A 32 -11.65 -7.39 17.83
C ARG A 32 -11.53 -6.75 16.45
N VAL A 33 -10.50 -7.15 15.72
CA VAL A 33 -10.05 -6.48 14.49
C VAL A 33 -9.82 -7.43 13.33
N PHE A 34 -9.87 -6.86 12.13
CA PHE A 34 -9.22 -7.41 10.95
C PHE A 34 -7.89 -6.69 10.71
N ILE A 35 -6.88 -7.45 10.29
CA ILE A 35 -5.53 -6.98 10.02
C ILE A 35 -5.18 -7.43 8.61
N ALA A 36 -4.89 -6.49 7.71
CA ALA A 36 -4.56 -6.74 6.32
C ALA A 36 -3.14 -6.29 6.01
N VAL A 37 -2.39 -7.11 5.27
CA VAL A 37 -1.13 -6.71 4.66
C VAL A 37 -1.29 -6.72 3.15
N VAL A 38 -0.88 -5.64 2.50
CA VAL A 38 -0.92 -5.46 1.05
C VAL A 38 0.48 -5.28 0.48
N ASP A 39 0.63 -5.53 -0.81
CA ASP A 39 1.85 -5.24 -1.56
C ASP A 39 2.00 -3.73 -1.86
N PRO A 40 3.09 -3.25 -2.50
CA PRO A 40 3.24 -1.84 -2.84
C PRO A 40 2.22 -1.30 -3.85
N GLY A 41 1.53 -2.17 -4.59
CA GLY A 41 0.42 -1.83 -5.49
C GLY A 41 -0.92 -1.69 -4.77
N GLY A 42 -0.96 -2.05 -3.48
CA GLY A 42 -2.17 -2.04 -2.66
C GLY A 42 -3.01 -3.32 -2.79
N GLU A 43 -2.46 -4.37 -3.40
CA GLU A 43 -3.15 -5.66 -3.54
C GLU A 43 -2.93 -6.54 -2.31
N LEU A 44 -3.99 -7.25 -1.90
CA LEU A 44 -3.99 -8.05 -0.69
C LEU A 44 -3.00 -9.23 -0.77
N VAL A 45 -2.10 -9.30 0.21
CA VAL A 45 -1.17 -10.42 0.40
C VAL A 45 -1.66 -11.37 1.49
N ALA A 46 -2.05 -10.82 2.65
CA ALA A 46 -2.52 -11.62 3.78
C ALA A 46 -3.58 -10.86 4.59
N LEU A 47 -4.55 -11.61 5.15
CA LEU A 47 -5.61 -11.08 6.01
C LEU A 47 -5.77 -11.99 7.23
N ARG A 48 -5.82 -11.39 8.41
CA ARG A 48 -6.15 -12.07 9.67
C ARG A 48 -7.38 -11.45 10.34
N ARG A 49 -8.02 -12.25 11.17
CA ARG A 49 -9.19 -11.85 11.93
C ARG A 49 -9.06 -12.35 13.37
N THR A 50 -9.15 -11.46 14.33
CA THR A 50 -9.32 -11.86 15.73
C THR A 50 -10.76 -12.34 15.99
N PRO A 51 -11.00 -13.14 17.05
CA PRO A 51 -12.36 -13.58 17.38
C PRO A 51 -13.34 -12.41 17.50
N ASP A 52 -14.57 -12.62 17.07
CA ASP A 52 -15.70 -11.69 17.18
C ASP A 52 -15.51 -10.31 16.49
N ALA A 53 -14.50 -10.16 15.65
CA ALA A 53 -14.31 -8.94 14.89
C ALA A 53 -15.48 -8.69 13.92
N GLN A 54 -15.89 -7.42 13.80
CA GLN A 54 -17.00 -6.99 12.95
C GLN A 54 -16.70 -7.28 11.47
N VAL A 55 -17.61 -7.97 10.76
CA VAL A 55 -17.39 -8.43 9.38
C VAL A 55 -17.06 -7.29 8.39
N ALA A 56 -17.67 -6.12 8.55
CA ALA A 56 -17.43 -4.95 7.69
C ALA A 56 -15.95 -4.49 7.73
N SER A 57 -15.27 -4.68 8.87
CA SER A 57 -13.89 -4.25 9.08
C SER A 57 -12.87 -4.94 8.18
N ALA A 58 -13.21 -6.11 7.60
CA ALA A 58 -12.32 -6.81 6.67
C ALA A 58 -11.94 -5.94 5.46
N ARG A 59 -12.92 -5.28 4.84
CA ARG A 59 -12.67 -4.40 3.69
C ARG A 59 -12.00 -3.11 4.12
N VAL A 60 -12.42 -2.54 5.25
CA VAL A 60 -11.85 -1.29 5.76
C VAL A 60 -10.36 -1.46 6.10
N ALA A 61 -9.95 -2.60 6.69
CA ALA A 61 -8.53 -2.90 6.95
C ALA A 61 -7.72 -2.92 5.64
N VAL A 62 -8.24 -3.57 4.58
CA VAL A 62 -7.59 -3.58 3.27
C VAL A 62 -7.50 -2.18 2.67
N ASP A 63 -8.57 -1.37 2.75
CA ASP A 63 -8.58 -0.02 2.19
C ASP A 63 -7.62 0.93 2.92
N LYS A 64 -7.49 0.80 4.25
CA LYS A 64 -6.49 1.53 5.04
C LYS A 64 -5.06 1.13 4.64
N ALA A 65 -4.78 -0.19 4.51
CA ALA A 65 -3.49 -0.69 4.05
C ALA A 65 -3.17 -0.19 2.64
N ARG A 66 -4.13 -0.34 1.70
CA ARG A 66 -3.99 0.16 0.31
C ARG A 66 -3.66 1.64 0.29
N THR A 67 -4.37 2.45 1.05
CA THR A 67 -4.11 3.89 1.16
C THR A 67 -2.66 4.15 1.56
N ALA A 68 -2.17 3.45 2.60
CA ALA A 68 -0.80 3.63 3.05
C ALA A 68 0.24 3.19 2.01
N ALA A 69 -0.02 2.11 1.27
CA ALA A 69 0.87 1.60 0.23
C ALA A 69 1.00 2.56 -0.96
N ILE A 70 -0.14 2.90 -1.60
CA ILE A 70 -0.12 3.63 -2.87
C ILE A 70 0.15 5.14 -2.70
N PHE A 71 -0.19 5.72 -1.55
CA PHE A 71 0.14 7.12 -1.23
C PHE A 71 1.47 7.26 -0.49
N VAL A 72 2.17 6.15 -0.19
CA VAL A 72 3.52 6.11 0.41
C VAL A 72 3.58 6.91 1.72
N ARG A 73 2.52 6.81 2.55
CA ARG A 73 2.40 7.52 3.85
C ARG A 73 1.34 6.86 4.73
N PRO A 74 1.35 7.08 6.05
CA PRO A 74 0.25 6.64 6.90
C PRO A 74 -1.09 7.19 6.42
N SER A 75 -2.14 6.37 6.46
CA SER A 75 -3.49 6.77 6.02
C SER A 75 -4.07 7.92 6.87
N ARG A 76 -3.59 8.10 8.10
CA ARG A 76 -3.84 9.26 8.98
C ARG A 76 -3.73 10.58 8.23
N VAL A 77 -2.73 10.76 7.37
CA VAL A 77 -2.49 12.02 6.64
C VAL A 77 -3.68 12.40 5.74
N ILE A 78 -4.37 11.41 5.17
CA ILE A 78 -5.56 11.68 4.34
C ILE A 78 -6.76 12.07 5.23
N GLU A 79 -6.95 11.39 6.37
CA GLU A 79 -8.03 11.72 7.32
C GLU A 79 -7.84 13.14 7.89
N GLU A 80 -6.61 13.49 8.30
CA GLU A 80 -6.29 14.83 8.82
C GLU A 80 -6.56 15.92 7.77
N GLN A 81 -6.18 15.71 6.51
CA GLN A 81 -6.50 16.65 5.43
C GLN A 81 -8.01 16.88 5.26
N VAL A 82 -8.82 15.82 5.39
CA VAL A 82 -10.28 15.94 5.35
C VAL A 82 -10.80 16.72 6.55
N ALA A 83 -10.29 16.42 7.76
CA ALA A 83 -10.65 17.12 8.98
C ALA A 83 -10.29 18.61 8.93
N GLU A 84 -9.20 18.97 8.28
CA GLU A 84 -8.77 20.35 8.03
C GLU A 84 -9.57 21.05 6.90
N GLY A 85 -10.57 20.38 6.32
CA GLY A 85 -11.49 20.96 5.33
C GLY A 85 -11.11 20.68 3.86
N ARG A 86 -10.05 19.91 3.59
CA ARG A 86 -9.72 19.46 2.22
C ARG A 86 -10.64 18.33 1.77
N LEU A 87 -11.93 18.61 1.58
CA LEU A 87 -12.92 17.61 1.19
C LEU A 87 -12.62 16.91 -0.14
N GLY A 88 -11.87 17.57 -1.03
CA GLY A 88 -11.40 16.96 -2.28
C GLY A 88 -10.54 15.71 -2.07
N ALA A 89 -9.94 15.50 -0.89
CA ALA A 89 -9.21 14.28 -0.56
C ALA A 89 -10.11 13.03 -0.55
N LEU A 90 -11.42 13.18 -0.31
CA LEU A 90 -12.40 12.10 -0.41
C LEU A 90 -12.61 11.57 -1.84
N ALA A 91 -12.24 12.36 -2.86
CA ALA A 91 -12.31 11.97 -4.26
C ALA A 91 -11.03 11.29 -4.78
N LEU A 92 -10.00 11.14 -3.94
CA LEU A 92 -8.78 10.44 -4.33
C LEU A 92 -9.08 8.96 -4.57
N HIS A 93 -8.85 8.49 -5.79
CA HIS A 93 -9.10 7.10 -6.13
C HIS A 93 -8.18 6.15 -5.36
N GLY A 94 -8.75 5.14 -4.74
CA GLY A 94 -8.01 4.16 -3.93
C GLY A 94 -7.62 4.64 -2.53
N ALA A 95 -7.98 5.87 -2.13
CA ALA A 95 -7.78 6.36 -0.78
C ALA A 95 -9.00 6.10 0.10
N SER A 96 -8.73 5.69 1.34
CA SER A 96 -9.67 5.73 2.46
C SER A 96 -9.18 6.78 3.46
N ALA A 97 -10.02 7.76 3.77
CA ALA A 97 -9.70 8.80 4.75
C ALA A 97 -9.96 8.29 6.18
N LEU A 98 -9.30 7.18 6.55
CA LEU A 98 -9.43 6.50 7.83
C LEU A 98 -8.05 6.15 8.40
N ILE A 99 -7.79 6.52 9.64
CA ILE A 99 -6.55 6.17 10.37
C ILE A 99 -6.45 4.66 10.60
N GLY A 100 -5.22 4.12 10.56
CA GLY A 100 -4.92 2.72 10.84
C GLY A 100 -4.15 2.00 9.72
N GLY A 101 -3.80 2.69 8.62
CA GLY A 101 -2.91 2.16 7.58
C GLY A 101 -1.49 2.68 7.75
N ILE A 102 -0.49 1.79 7.78
CA ILE A 102 0.93 2.09 7.99
C ILE A 102 1.77 1.47 6.88
N PRO A 103 2.61 2.23 6.16
CA PRO A 103 3.51 1.68 5.16
C PRO A 103 4.61 0.83 5.80
N LEU A 104 4.98 -0.26 5.14
CA LEU A 104 6.12 -1.11 5.49
C LEU A 104 7.31 -0.67 4.65
N VAL A 105 8.38 -0.21 5.30
CA VAL A 105 9.51 0.45 4.64
C VAL A 105 10.79 -0.34 4.88
N VAL A 106 11.53 -0.63 3.80
CA VAL A 106 12.87 -1.24 3.83
C VAL A 106 13.80 -0.42 2.95
N ASP A 107 14.93 0.00 3.50
CA ASP A 107 15.94 0.84 2.80
C ASP A 107 15.33 2.10 2.15
N GLY A 108 14.32 2.72 2.79
CA GLY A 108 13.65 3.92 2.29
C GLY A 108 12.59 3.67 1.21
N GLU A 109 12.38 2.42 0.80
CA GLU A 109 11.33 2.04 -0.16
C GLU A 109 10.12 1.41 0.55
N VAL A 110 8.90 1.77 0.13
CA VAL A 110 7.69 1.08 0.58
C VAL A 110 7.61 -0.27 -0.12
N VAL A 111 7.66 -1.34 0.68
CA VAL A 111 7.63 -2.73 0.20
C VAL A 111 6.26 -3.39 0.40
N GLY A 112 5.34 -2.69 0.99
CA GLY A 112 3.97 -3.08 1.30
C GLY A 112 3.36 -2.14 2.33
N ALA A 113 2.21 -2.49 2.86
CA ALA A 113 1.59 -1.77 3.99
C ALA A 113 0.71 -2.71 4.81
N ILE A 114 0.51 -2.34 6.08
CA ILE A 114 -0.45 -2.97 6.99
C ILE A 114 -1.61 -2.02 7.25
N GLY A 115 -2.81 -2.56 7.46
CA GLY A 115 -3.98 -1.81 7.89
C GLY A 115 -4.83 -2.61 8.85
N THR A 116 -5.33 -1.95 9.89
CA THR A 116 -6.19 -2.54 10.91
C THR A 116 -7.52 -1.82 10.98
N SER A 117 -8.58 -2.59 11.26
CA SER A 117 -9.93 -2.05 11.46
C SER A 117 -10.75 -2.91 12.41
N GLY A 118 -11.47 -2.27 13.32
CA GLY A 118 -12.41 -2.93 14.23
C GLY A 118 -12.65 -2.18 15.53
N GLU A 119 -11.72 -1.37 15.95
CA GLU A 119 -11.77 -0.60 17.19
C GLU A 119 -11.77 0.92 16.90
N THR A 120 -11.35 1.75 17.85
CA THR A 120 -11.15 3.18 17.62
C THR A 120 -9.99 3.42 16.64
N THR A 121 -9.96 4.60 16.02
CA THR A 121 -8.91 4.95 15.04
C THR A 121 -7.51 4.90 15.64
N GLY A 122 -7.35 5.29 16.92
CA GLY A 122 -6.08 5.22 17.62
C GLY A 122 -5.63 3.78 17.89
N GLU A 123 -6.55 2.93 18.38
CA GLU A 123 -6.27 1.51 18.64
C GLU A 123 -5.95 0.76 17.34
N ASP A 124 -6.69 1.02 16.26
CA ASP A 124 -6.42 0.45 14.94
C ASP A 124 -5.00 0.81 14.46
N GLU A 125 -4.57 2.06 14.67
CA GLU A 125 -3.22 2.50 14.30
C GLU A 125 -2.15 1.88 15.18
N ASP A 126 -2.34 1.80 16.50
CA ASP A 126 -1.39 1.18 17.43
C ASP A 126 -1.16 -0.29 17.09
N ILE A 127 -2.20 -1.02 16.71
CA ILE A 127 -2.10 -2.41 16.25
C ILE A 127 -1.28 -2.49 14.95
N SER A 128 -1.55 -1.61 14.00
CA SER A 128 -0.79 -1.56 12.74
C SER A 128 0.68 -1.19 12.96
N LEU A 129 0.97 -0.27 13.88
CA LEU A 129 2.34 0.10 14.26
C LEU A 129 3.08 -1.09 14.91
N ALA A 130 2.40 -1.86 15.78
CA ALA A 130 2.98 -3.06 16.37
C ALA A 130 3.35 -4.11 15.30
N GLY A 131 2.50 -4.31 14.30
CA GLY A 131 2.80 -5.16 13.15
C GLY A 131 3.97 -4.63 12.32
N ALA A 132 3.97 -3.35 12.00
CA ALA A 132 5.01 -2.72 11.20
C ALA A 132 6.40 -2.73 11.87
N ALA A 133 6.45 -2.81 13.20
CA ALA A 133 7.70 -2.92 13.97
C ALA A 133 8.30 -4.34 13.96
N ALA A 134 7.57 -5.35 13.50
CA ALA A 134 8.09 -6.72 13.43
C ALA A 134 9.19 -6.84 12.37
N ALA A 135 10.10 -7.79 12.58
CA ALA A 135 11.03 -8.21 11.54
C ALA A 135 10.28 -9.02 10.48
N PHE A 136 10.43 -8.67 9.22
CA PHE A 136 9.76 -9.36 8.12
C PHE A 136 10.67 -9.54 6.90
N THR A 137 10.30 -10.47 6.04
CA THR A 137 11.04 -10.81 4.81
C THR A 137 10.43 -10.13 3.59
N THR A 138 11.26 -9.96 2.57
CA THR A 138 10.87 -9.41 1.26
C THR A 138 11.49 -10.25 0.15
N THR A 139 10.84 -10.28 -1.00
CA THR A 139 11.38 -10.87 -2.22
C THR A 139 11.72 -9.78 -3.23
N ALA A 140 12.66 -10.09 -4.13
CA ALA A 140 13.02 -9.21 -5.23
C ALA A 140 12.11 -9.49 -6.43
N VAL A 141 11.52 -8.44 -6.98
CA VAL A 141 10.74 -8.51 -8.22
C VAL A 141 11.31 -7.59 -9.28
N HIS A 142 11.11 -7.96 -10.54
CA HIS A 142 11.49 -7.12 -11.68
C HIS A 142 10.31 -6.22 -12.06
N ALA A 143 10.56 -4.93 -12.06
CA ALA A 143 9.57 -3.92 -12.44
C ALA A 143 10.02 -3.21 -13.73
N ILE A 144 9.08 -3.04 -14.66
CA ILE A 144 9.36 -2.28 -15.88
C ILE A 144 9.55 -0.79 -15.52
N THR A 145 10.60 -0.18 -16.06
CA THR A 145 10.84 1.27 -15.90
C THR A 145 10.00 2.08 -16.87
N TYR A 146 9.97 3.40 -16.72
CA TYR A 146 9.32 4.28 -17.69
C TYR A 146 9.87 4.09 -19.11
N ASP A 147 11.20 4.01 -19.26
CA ASP A 147 11.83 3.75 -20.56
C ASP A 147 11.42 2.39 -21.12
N GLY A 148 11.36 1.36 -20.28
CA GLY A 148 10.90 0.03 -20.68
C GLY A 148 9.44 0.03 -21.12
N ALA A 149 8.56 0.74 -20.38
CA ALA A 149 7.15 0.88 -20.74
C ALA A 149 6.98 1.62 -22.08
N ARG A 150 7.73 2.71 -22.30
CA ARG A 150 7.73 3.46 -23.57
C ARG A 150 8.18 2.58 -24.74
N ILE A 151 9.29 1.84 -24.61
CA ILE A 151 9.78 0.92 -25.63
C ILE A 151 8.75 -0.15 -25.96
N ALA A 152 8.12 -0.75 -24.96
CA ALA A 152 7.08 -1.76 -25.17
C ALA A 152 5.86 -1.19 -25.90
N ALA A 153 5.42 0.02 -25.55
CA ALA A 153 4.29 0.68 -26.19
C ALA A 153 4.61 1.04 -27.67
N GLU A 154 5.80 1.54 -27.95
CA GLU A 154 6.26 1.86 -29.32
C GLU A 154 6.34 0.60 -30.19
N ALA A 155 6.87 -0.49 -29.67
CA ALA A 155 6.94 -1.77 -30.38
C ALA A 155 5.54 -2.33 -30.67
N ALA A 156 4.61 -2.25 -29.71
CA ALA A 156 3.24 -2.69 -29.91
C ALA A 156 2.51 -1.84 -30.96
N ALA A 157 2.72 -0.51 -30.95
CA ALA A 157 2.15 0.40 -31.93
C ALA A 157 2.68 0.13 -33.37
N ALA A 158 3.98 -0.15 -33.51
CA ALA A 158 4.57 -0.51 -34.80
C ALA A 158 3.95 -1.79 -35.36
N ILE A 159 3.82 -2.86 -34.57
CA ILE A 159 3.20 -4.12 -34.99
C ILE A 159 1.73 -3.90 -35.37
N ALA A 160 0.97 -3.10 -34.60
CA ALA A 160 -0.41 -2.80 -34.92
C ALA A 160 -0.54 -2.08 -36.27
N THR A 161 0.34 -1.12 -36.54
CA THR A 161 0.37 -0.39 -37.82
C THR A 161 0.68 -1.31 -38.99
N GLU A 162 1.67 -2.21 -38.88
CA GLU A 162 2.00 -3.21 -39.90
C GLU A 162 0.81 -4.12 -40.21
N ARG A 163 -0.02 -4.41 -39.23
CA ARG A 163 -1.23 -5.24 -39.34
C ARG A 163 -2.48 -4.47 -39.77
N GLY A 164 -2.39 -3.17 -40.00
CA GLY A 164 -3.52 -2.33 -40.38
C GLY A 164 -4.54 -2.13 -39.25
N VAL A 165 -4.13 -2.27 -37.98
CA VAL A 165 -4.96 -2.08 -36.81
C VAL A 165 -4.58 -0.74 -36.16
N ALA A 166 -5.59 0.04 -35.74
CA ALA A 166 -5.32 1.27 -35.00
C ALA A 166 -4.60 0.95 -33.69
N PRO A 167 -3.40 1.51 -33.43
CA PRO A 167 -2.64 1.18 -32.23
C PRO A 167 -3.32 1.75 -30.98
N VAL A 168 -3.68 0.86 -30.07
CA VAL A 168 -4.08 1.20 -28.69
C VAL A 168 -3.15 0.45 -27.77
N ALA A 169 -2.16 1.13 -27.21
CA ALA A 169 -1.21 0.53 -26.26
C ALA A 169 -1.22 1.35 -24.97
N SER A 170 -1.43 0.66 -23.85
CA SER A 170 -1.30 1.23 -22.51
C SER A 170 -0.37 0.34 -21.70
N VAL A 171 0.75 0.90 -21.25
CA VAL A 171 1.68 0.24 -20.34
C VAL A 171 1.84 1.16 -19.12
N VAL A 172 1.50 0.65 -17.95
CA VAL A 172 1.65 1.41 -16.70
C VAL A 172 3.02 1.10 -16.10
N PRO A 173 3.97 2.04 -16.10
CA PRO A 173 5.23 1.86 -15.41
C PRO A 173 5.01 1.87 -13.90
N VAL A 174 5.82 1.13 -13.18
CA VAL A 174 5.90 1.28 -11.73
C VAL A 174 6.47 2.66 -11.42
N GLN A 175 5.77 3.44 -10.61
CA GLN A 175 6.26 4.75 -10.17
C GLN A 175 7.64 4.60 -9.54
N GLU A 176 8.58 5.42 -10.00
CA GLU A 176 9.80 5.66 -9.24
C GLU A 176 9.37 6.35 -7.94
N ASN A 177 9.96 5.98 -6.80
CA ASN A 177 9.64 6.60 -5.53
C ASN A 177 9.58 8.11 -5.71
N PRO A 178 8.50 8.78 -5.32
CA PRO A 178 8.51 10.23 -5.27
C PRO A 178 9.68 10.66 -4.36
N PRO A 179 10.33 11.79 -4.64
CA PRO A 179 11.33 12.33 -3.73
C PRO A 179 10.73 12.44 -2.32
N PRO A 180 11.53 12.28 -1.26
CA PRO A 180 11.03 12.42 0.11
C PRO A 180 10.24 13.72 0.20
N PHE A 181 9.03 13.64 0.75
CA PHE A 181 8.09 14.74 0.82
C PHE A 181 8.79 16.03 1.23
N CYS A 182 8.56 17.08 0.46
CA CYS A 182 8.93 18.42 0.85
C CYS A 182 8.35 18.69 2.24
N ASP A 183 9.23 18.88 3.21
CA ASP A 183 8.88 19.25 4.57
C ASP A 183 8.13 20.60 4.51
N THR A 184 6.81 20.55 4.68
CA THR A 184 5.95 21.73 4.68
C THR A 184 6.04 22.52 5.99
N THR A 185 7.04 22.26 6.83
CA THR A 185 7.30 23.00 8.08
C THR A 185 8.22 24.22 7.89
N LYS A 186 8.53 24.63 6.65
CA LYS A 186 9.20 25.93 6.42
C LYS A 186 8.20 27.00 6.02
N PRO A 187 8.25 28.15 6.73
CA PRO A 187 7.36 29.29 6.52
C PRO A 187 7.45 29.89 5.13
#